data_82e7f77d89542127c1f24c6d3256641d
#
_entry.id   82e7f77d89542127c1f24c6d3256641d
#
_cell.length_a   1.000
_cell.length_b   1.000
_cell.length_c   1.000
_cell.angle_alpha   90.00
_cell.angle_beta   90.00
_cell.angle_gamma   90.00
#
_symmetry.space_group_name_H-M   'P 1'
#
loop_
_entity.id
_entity.type
_entity.pdbx_description
1 polymer ?
#
loop_
_entity_poly.entity_id
_entity_poly.type
_entity_poly.pdbx_seq_one_letter_code
_entity_poly.pdbx_strand_id
1 'polypeptide(L)'
;MHAFLNSARLGRLVAAALMALPWTGISAPNDEPYPSVASKKGLQVQMVEDALALGVKHAALNFNFAQLIDPRGDTNNPSWESGGKTYRFQREYLAALDQQIRPMSDRGVIVSLILLNYVSGDPEVRRILQHPGYDAGCPNGLSAFNTSTPEAKAWLHAAVGFLAERWSQPASSHGRVWNWIVGNEVNSHWFWSNMGRVGMEEFAEDYLRAVRIVHGAVREHSRHGRVFISLEHHWNLRYPGGDERQAFPGRGFLDYFARRAREGGDFDWNVAFHPYPENLFNPRTWNDASATPDWRTTARITFRNLDQLIAYLQQPELRYDGKVRRVILSEQGFHMPEGPDGETVQAAAYCYAWRKVSALPDIDAFILHRHVDHSQEGGLNLGLWRRQAGSIATPGERKRIYDVFLKADTAGADAAFEFALPVIGITNWAQIR
;
A
#
# COMPACT_ATOMS: atom_id res chain seq x y z
N MET A 1 -63.98 8.00 72.22
CA MET A 1 -63.85 8.90 71.03
C MET A 1 -62.50 8.67 70.41
N HIS A 2 -62.58 8.10 69.24
CA HIS A 2 -61.61 7.97 68.14
C HIS A 2 -60.15 7.55 68.41
N ALA A 3 -59.95 6.23 68.16
CA ALA A 3 -58.70 5.62 67.89
C ALA A 3 -58.27 5.87 66.41
N PHE A 4 -57.01 6.06 66.13
CA PHE A 4 -56.42 5.89 64.81
C PHE A 4 -55.28 4.88 64.86
N LEU A 5 -55.53 3.78 64.17
CA LEU A 5 -54.56 2.74 63.92
C LEU A 5 -53.57 3.15 62.81
N ASN A 6 -52.27 3.05 63.05
CA ASN A 6 -51.24 3.21 62.06
C ASN A 6 -50.69 1.82 61.71
N SER A 7 -50.95 1.39 60.49
CA SER A 7 -50.37 0.16 59.92
C SER A 7 -49.04 0.46 59.24
N ALA A 8 -47.95 -0.06 59.77
CA ALA A 8 -46.63 -0.02 59.14
C ALA A 8 -46.55 -1.10 58.03
N ARG A 9 -46.35 -0.69 56.78
CA ARG A 9 -46.00 -1.56 55.68
C ARG A 9 -44.49 -1.72 55.64
N LEU A 10 -44.00 -2.94 55.87
CA LEU A 10 -42.64 -3.37 55.56
C LEU A 10 -42.43 -3.41 54.02
N GLY A 11 -41.67 -2.49 53.48
CA GLY A 11 -41.16 -2.53 52.13
C GLY A 11 -39.91 -3.42 52.07
N ARG A 12 -40.01 -4.57 51.38
CA ARG A 12 -38.83 -5.37 51.03
C ARG A 12 -38.04 -4.64 49.91
N LEU A 13 -36.86 -4.17 50.24
CA LEU A 13 -35.83 -3.75 49.25
C LEU A 13 -35.26 -5.02 48.61
N VAL A 14 -35.58 -5.27 47.37
CA VAL A 14 -34.87 -6.22 46.50
C VAL A 14 -33.66 -5.48 45.96
N ALA A 15 -32.48 -5.75 46.51
CA ALA A 15 -31.23 -5.31 45.95
C ALA A 15 -30.94 -6.16 44.70
N ALA A 16 -31.11 -5.57 43.50
CA ALA A 16 -30.63 -6.13 42.24
C ALA A 16 -29.12 -6.01 42.21
N ALA A 17 -28.40 -7.12 42.42
CA ALA A 17 -26.98 -7.19 42.15
C ALA A 17 -26.78 -7.16 40.63
N LEU A 18 -26.40 -6.01 40.10
CA LEU A 18 -25.84 -5.89 38.75
C LEU A 18 -24.48 -6.62 38.78
N MET A 19 -24.45 -7.85 38.28
CA MET A 19 -23.17 -8.50 37.94
C MET A 19 -22.60 -7.71 36.77
N ALA A 20 -21.59 -6.92 37.05
CA ALA A 20 -20.70 -6.35 36.03
C ALA A 20 -19.98 -7.50 35.34
N LEU A 21 -20.46 -7.90 34.16
CA LEU A 21 -19.66 -8.72 33.25
C LEU A 21 -18.31 -8.04 33.04
N PRO A 22 -17.18 -8.76 33.10
CA PRO A 22 -15.91 -8.15 32.78
C PRO A 22 -15.98 -7.66 31.33
N TRP A 23 -15.94 -6.36 31.16
CA TRP A 23 -15.68 -5.72 29.89
C TRP A 23 -14.26 -6.17 29.50
N THR A 24 -14.14 -7.11 28.57
CA THR A 24 -12.85 -7.42 27.91
C THR A 24 -12.48 -6.15 27.18
N GLY A 25 -11.69 -5.31 27.83
CA GLY A 25 -11.33 -3.99 27.35
C GLY A 25 -10.59 -4.12 26.03
N ILE A 26 -11.18 -3.62 24.97
CA ILE A 26 -10.41 -3.17 23.79
C ILE A 26 -9.47 -2.09 24.36
N SER A 27 -8.17 -2.35 24.37
CA SER A 27 -7.20 -1.34 24.76
C SER A 27 -7.37 -0.13 23.83
N ALA A 28 -7.26 1.09 24.39
CA ALA A 28 -7.36 2.28 23.55
C ALA A 28 -6.35 2.18 22.39
N PRO A 29 -6.72 2.65 21.18
CA PRO A 29 -5.82 2.62 20.05
C PRO A 29 -4.52 3.37 20.38
N ASN A 30 -3.39 2.86 19.90
CA ASN A 30 -2.09 3.51 20.04
C ASN A 30 -2.14 4.93 19.45
N ASP A 31 -1.73 5.92 20.24
CA ASP A 31 -1.76 7.35 19.90
C ASP A 31 -0.37 7.92 19.57
N GLU A 32 0.62 7.04 19.36
CA GLU A 32 1.95 7.48 18.93
C GLU A 32 1.87 8.14 17.54
N PRO A 33 2.40 9.37 17.39
CA PRO A 33 2.29 10.11 16.15
C PRO A 33 3.02 9.41 15.00
N TYR A 34 2.51 9.59 13.79
CA TYR A 34 3.18 9.06 12.59
C TYR A 34 4.63 9.58 12.52
N PRO A 35 5.61 8.70 12.30
CA PRO A 35 7.02 9.08 12.37
C PRO A 35 7.40 10.06 11.27
N SER A 36 8.27 11.01 11.62
CA SER A 36 8.92 11.89 10.67
C SER A 36 10.30 11.36 10.34
N VAL A 37 10.57 11.15 9.06
CA VAL A 37 11.89 10.72 8.58
C VAL A 37 12.45 11.75 7.60
N ALA A 38 13.78 11.91 7.61
CA ALA A 38 14.46 12.96 6.84
C ALA A 38 14.56 12.65 5.34
N SER A 39 14.37 11.40 4.94
CA SER A 39 14.55 10.95 3.55
C SER A 39 13.34 10.20 3.05
N LYS A 40 13.02 10.40 1.77
CA LYS A 40 11.97 9.68 1.04
C LYS A 40 12.44 8.34 0.45
N LYS A 41 13.74 8.01 0.64
CA LYS A 41 14.37 6.82 0.05
C LYS A 41 13.72 5.55 0.58
N GLY A 42 13.16 4.75 -0.32
CA GLY A 42 12.49 3.51 -0.01
C GLY A 42 12.76 2.41 -1.02
N LEU A 43 12.45 1.17 -0.62
CA LEU A 43 12.68 -0.02 -1.41
C LEU A 43 11.59 -1.05 -1.15
N GLN A 44 11.13 -1.78 -2.17
CA GLN A 44 10.46 -3.06 -1.98
C GLN A 44 11.53 -4.07 -1.56
N VAL A 45 11.49 -4.47 -0.29
CA VAL A 45 12.62 -5.14 0.36
C VAL A 45 12.54 -6.65 0.16
N GLN A 46 13.64 -7.20 -0.34
CA GLN A 46 13.88 -8.66 -0.38
C GLN A 46 15.00 -9.06 0.61
N MET A 47 16.04 -8.26 0.72
CA MET A 47 17.19 -8.50 1.59
C MET A 47 17.25 -7.40 2.66
N VAL A 48 16.82 -7.71 3.88
CA VAL A 48 16.65 -6.71 4.95
C VAL A 48 17.97 -6.03 5.30
N GLU A 49 19.06 -6.78 5.51
CA GLU A 49 20.36 -6.22 5.89
C GLU A 49 20.95 -5.32 4.79
N ASP A 50 20.80 -5.69 3.50
CA ASP A 50 21.24 -4.85 2.39
C ASP A 50 20.40 -3.55 2.30
N ALA A 51 19.08 -3.63 2.47
CA ALA A 51 18.20 -2.46 2.50
C ALA A 51 18.60 -1.49 3.63
N LEU A 52 18.92 -2.02 4.80
CA LEU A 52 19.40 -1.23 5.93
C LEU A 52 20.77 -0.60 5.66
N ALA A 53 21.69 -1.34 5.03
CA ALA A 53 23.00 -0.82 4.61
C ALA A 53 22.87 0.27 3.53
N LEU A 54 21.86 0.18 2.66
CA LEU A 54 21.49 1.21 1.69
C LEU A 54 20.90 2.46 2.34
N GLY A 55 20.58 2.41 3.63
CA GLY A 55 20.04 3.54 4.39
C GLY A 55 18.60 3.89 4.07
N VAL A 56 17.77 2.92 3.67
CA VAL A 56 16.34 3.16 3.38
C VAL A 56 15.61 3.69 4.61
N LYS A 57 14.65 4.58 4.39
CA LYS A 57 13.75 5.11 5.41
C LYS A 57 12.31 4.66 5.23
N HIS A 58 12.01 4.07 4.07
CA HIS A 58 10.72 3.47 3.76
C HIS A 58 10.93 2.08 3.17
N ALA A 59 10.08 1.14 3.54
CA ALA A 59 10.07 -0.20 2.99
C ALA A 59 8.66 -0.60 2.58
N ALA A 60 8.50 -1.35 1.50
CA ALA A 60 7.26 -2.00 1.17
C ALA A 60 7.45 -3.52 1.12
N LEU A 61 6.44 -4.24 1.62
CA LEU A 61 6.35 -5.70 1.61
C LEU A 61 4.99 -6.11 1.06
N ASN A 62 4.98 -7.09 0.17
CA ASN A 62 3.76 -7.73 -0.28
C ASN A 62 3.19 -8.61 0.82
N PHE A 63 1.90 -8.45 1.09
CA PHE A 63 1.15 -9.25 2.05
C PHE A 63 0.03 -10.02 1.36
N ASN A 64 -0.06 -11.33 1.55
CA ASN A 64 -1.05 -12.18 0.91
C ASN A 64 -2.05 -12.76 1.94
N PHE A 65 -3.31 -12.32 1.87
CA PHE A 65 -4.37 -12.84 2.75
C PHE A 65 -4.60 -14.33 2.61
N ALA A 66 -4.40 -14.90 1.41
CA ALA A 66 -4.56 -16.34 1.19
C ALA A 66 -3.53 -17.20 1.92
N GLN A 67 -2.38 -16.61 2.30
CA GLN A 67 -1.38 -17.28 3.13
C GLN A 67 -1.59 -17.02 4.62
N LEU A 68 -2.42 -16.03 4.99
CA LEU A 68 -2.65 -15.66 6.37
C LEU A 68 -3.76 -16.46 7.03
N ILE A 69 -4.95 -16.56 6.42
CA ILE A 69 -6.14 -17.08 7.12
C ILE A 69 -6.09 -18.58 7.28
N ASP A 70 -6.57 -19.04 8.45
CA ASP A 70 -6.79 -20.46 8.76
C ASP A 70 -8.27 -20.68 9.08
N PRO A 71 -9.13 -20.97 8.09
CA PRO A 71 -10.55 -21.20 8.31
C PRO A 71 -10.84 -22.57 8.96
N ARG A 72 -9.86 -23.50 8.98
CA ARG A 72 -10.02 -24.82 9.61
C ARG A 72 -9.82 -24.79 11.11
N GLY A 73 -9.22 -23.71 11.63
CA GLY A 73 -9.17 -23.45 13.07
C GLY A 73 -8.12 -24.27 13.81
N ASP A 74 -6.95 -24.52 13.22
CA ASP A 74 -5.84 -25.19 13.91
C ASP A 74 -5.49 -24.45 15.20
N THR A 75 -5.59 -25.12 16.33
CA THR A 75 -5.35 -24.56 17.67
C THR A 75 -3.90 -24.17 17.91
N ASN A 76 -2.96 -24.64 17.11
CA ASN A 76 -1.57 -24.20 17.14
C ASN A 76 -1.37 -22.80 16.55
N ASN A 77 -2.29 -22.35 15.71
CA ASN A 77 -2.27 -21.04 15.09
C ASN A 77 -2.78 -19.95 16.05
N PRO A 78 -2.20 -18.72 16.05
CA PRO A 78 -2.70 -17.64 16.88
C PRO A 78 -4.16 -17.32 16.57
N SER A 79 -4.92 -17.03 17.61
CA SER A 79 -6.34 -16.73 17.53
C SER A 79 -6.64 -15.25 17.78
N TRP A 80 -7.75 -14.80 17.22
CA TRP A 80 -8.28 -13.45 17.36
C TRP A 80 -9.80 -13.48 17.54
N GLU A 81 -10.29 -12.81 18.57
CA GLU A 81 -11.72 -12.68 18.80
C GLU A 81 -12.26 -11.40 18.13
N SER A 82 -13.22 -11.53 17.26
CA SER A 82 -13.89 -10.41 16.61
C SER A 82 -15.34 -10.73 16.32
N GLY A 83 -16.27 -9.82 16.68
CA GLY A 83 -17.70 -10.00 16.45
C GLY A 83 -18.29 -11.28 17.06
N GLY A 84 -17.75 -11.75 18.19
CA GLY A 84 -18.18 -12.97 18.87
C GLY A 84 -17.75 -14.27 18.18
N LYS A 85 -16.77 -14.20 17.27
CA LYS A 85 -16.17 -15.36 16.58
C LYS A 85 -14.66 -15.38 16.77
N THR A 86 -14.12 -16.60 16.86
CA THR A 86 -12.67 -16.84 16.88
C THR A 86 -12.16 -17.04 15.46
N TYR A 87 -11.16 -16.25 15.06
CA TYR A 87 -10.43 -16.36 13.80
C TYR A 87 -9.02 -16.87 14.09
N ARG A 88 -8.42 -17.61 13.15
CA ARG A 88 -7.05 -18.10 13.31
C ARG A 88 -6.19 -17.73 12.10
N PHE A 89 -4.89 -17.55 12.37
CA PHE A 89 -3.95 -17.03 11.37
C PHE A 89 -2.66 -17.85 11.35
N GLN A 90 -2.13 -18.13 10.15
CA GLN A 90 -0.98 -18.99 9.93
C GLN A 90 0.27 -18.46 10.65
N ARG A 91 0.72 -19.18 11.67
CA ARG A 91 1.84 -18.83 12.53
C ARG A 91 3.15 -18.64 11.77
N GLU A 92 3.44 -19.55 10.83
CA GLU A 92 4.69 -19.53 10.08
C GLU A 92 4.76 -18.33 9.13
N TYR A 93 3.66 -17.99 8.47
CA TYR A 93 3.57 -16.82 7.62
C TYR A 93 3.77 -15.52 8.39
N LEU A 94 3.15 -15.40 9.55
CA LEU A 94 3.35 -14.27 10.46
C LEU A 94 4.80 -14.16 10.94
N ALA A 95 5.42 -15.27 11.34
CA ALA A 95 6.80 -15.29 11.80
C ALA A 95 7.78 -14.86 10.70
N ALA A 96 7.54 -15.26 9.45
CA ALA A 96 8.35 -14.84 8.31
C ALA A 96 8.24 -13.33 8.04
N LEU A 97 7.05 -12.74 8.22
CA LEU A 97 6.86 -11.29 8.12
C LEU A 97 7.50 -10.53 9.29
N ASP A 98 7.37 -11.03 10.53
CA ASP A 98 8.02 -10.41 11.69
C ASP A 98 9.54 -10.32 11.52
N GLN A 99 10.16 -11.36 10.94
CA GLN A 99 11.60 -11.39 10.66
C GLN A 99 12.03 -10.32 9.65
N GLN A 100 11.14 -9.84 8.81
CA GLN A 100 11.40 -8.73 7.90
C GLN A 100 11.03 -7.38 8.52
N ILE A 101 9.84 -7.28 9.12
CA ILE A 101 9.29 -6.02 9.62
C ILE A 101 10.10 -5.50 10.82
N ARG A 102 10.37 -6.36 11.81
CA ARG A 102 10.98 -5.96 13.07
C ARG A 102 12.35 -5.29 12.89
N PRO A 103 13.35 -5.90 12.22
CA PRO A 103 14.68 -5.30 12.14
C PRO A 103 14.69 -3.97 11.37
N MET A 104 13.74 -3.76 10.45
CA MET A 104 13.57 -2.49 9.75
C MET A 104 12.93 -1.43 10.65
N SER A 105 11.80 -1.75 11.27
CA SER A 105 11.08 -0.81 12.14
C SER A 105 11.87 -0.43 13.39
N ASP A 106 12.64 -1.36 13.99
CA ASP A 106 13.53 -1.10 15.14
C ASP A 106 14.65 -0.08 14.79
N ARG A 107 14.98 0.06 13.49
CA ARG A 107 15.90 1.09 12.97
C ARG A 107 15.19 2.33 12.39
N GLY A 108 13.90 2.51 12.69
CA GLY A 108 13.12 3.68 12.31
C GLY A 108 12.72 3.71 10.85
N VAL A 109 12.74 2.58 10.14
CA VAL A 109 12.21 2.47 8.78
C VAL A 109 10.69 2.40 8.84
N ILE A 110 10.00 3.23 8.07
CA ILE A 110 8.54 3.20 7.92
C ILE A 110 8.17 2.03 7.00
N VAL A 111 7.52 1.01 7.58
CA VAL A 111 7.10 -0.17 6.84
C VAL A 111 5.69 0.02 6.30
N SER A 112 5.51 -0.28 5.02
CA SER A 112 4.25 -0.31 4.29
C SER A 112 3.91 -1.76 3.92
N LEU A 113 2.68 -2.20 4.18
CA LEU A 113 2.17 -3.47 3.66
C LEU A 113 1.29 -3.22 2.44
N ILE A 114 1.58 -3.90 1.34
CA ILE A 114 0.73 -3.97 0.15
C ILE A 114 -0.19 -5.17 0.36
N LEU A 115 -1.44 -4.90 0.68
CA LEU A 115 -2.45 -5.91 0.99
C LEU A 115 -2.99 -6.53 -0.30
N LEU A 116 -2.67 -7.79 -0.54
CA LEU A 116 -3.01 -8.52 -1.76
C LEU A 116 -3.89 -9.73 -1.46
N ASN A 117 -4.80 -10.02 -2.37
CA ASN A 117 -5.73 -11.15 -2.28
C ASN A 117 -5.51 -12.12 -3.45
N TYR A 118 -4.46 -12.94 -3.37
CA TYR A 118 -4.22 -13.97 -4.38
C TYR A 118 -5.26 -15.09 -4.28
N VAL A 119 -5.62 -15.64 -5.43
CA VAL A 119 -6.49 -16.83 -5.50
C VAL A 119 -5.78 -18.00 -4.84
N SER A 120 -6.45 -18.61 -3.86
CA SER A 120 -5.90 -19.75 -3.12
C SER A 120 -6.15 -21.09 -3.84
N GLY A 121 -5.21 -22.01 -3.74
CA GLY A 121 -5.42 -23.43 -4.07
C GLY A 121 -6.32 -24.14 -3.05
N ASP A 122 -6.41 -23.64 -1.81
CA ASP A 122 -7.28 -24.19 -0.77
C ASP A 122 -8.74 -23.78 -1.01
N PRO A 123 -9.70 -24.72 -1.15
CA PRO A 123 -11.10 -24.42 -1.45
C PRO A 123 -11.79 -23.56 -0.37
N GLU A 124 -11.49 -23.78 0.91
CA GLU A 124 -12.09 -23.03 2.02
C GLU A 124 -11.59 -21.58 2.04
N VAL A 125 -10.28 -21.37 1.93
CA VAL A 125 -9.67 -20.04 1.82
C VAL A 125 -10.21 -19.31 0.59
N ARG A 126 -10.31 -20.01 -0.54
CA ARG A 126 -10.85 -19.45 -1.79
C ARG A 126 -12.30 -19.03 -1.63
N ARG A 127 -13.14 -19.85 -1.04
CA ARG A 127 -14.57 -19.55 -0.80
C ARG A 127 -14.76 -18.27 0.00
N ILE A 128 -13.88 -18.01 0.97
CA ILE A 128 -13.96 -16.83 1.83
C ILE A 128 -13.41 -15.60 1.11
N LEU A 129 -12.19 -15.69 0.58
CA LEU A 129 -11.43 -14.52 0.13
C LEU A 129 -11.69 -14.13 -1.31
N GLN A 130 -11.89 -15.10 -2.22
CA GLN A 130 -12.05 -14.77 -3.63
C GLN A 130 -13.38 -14.04 -3.87
N HIS A 131 -13.32 -12.91 -4.57
CA HIS A 131 -14.53 -12.20 -4.98
C HIS A 131 -15.39 -13.08 -5.90
N PRO A 132 -16.73 -13.19 -5.69
CA PRO A 132 -17.58 -14.09 -6.48
C PRO A 132 -17.62 -13.75 -7.97
N GLY A 133 -17.35 -12.51 -8.34
CA GLY A 133 -17.23 -12.07 -9.74
C GLY A 133 -15.86 -12.31 -10.38
N TYR A 134 -14.91 -12.95 -9.67
CA TYR A 134 -13.57 -13.18 -10.19
C TYR A 134 -13.57 -13.88 -11.56
N ASP A 135 -12.87 -13.29 -12.53
CA ASP A 135 -12.67 -13.85 -13.86
C ASP A 135 -11.31 -14.55 -13.93
N ALA A 136 -11.34 -15.89 -14.08
CA ALA A 136 -10.13 -16.73 -14.16
C ALA A 136 -9.28 -16.46 -15.42
N GLY A 137 -9.77 -15.71 -16.38
CA GLY A 137 -9.02 -15.27 -17.57
C GLY A 137 -7.97 -14.20 -17.29
N CYS A 138 -7.95 -13.60 -16.07
CA CYS A 138 -6.97 -12.59 -15.71
C CYS A 138 -5.55 -13.16 -15.60
N PRO A 139 -4.49 -12.34 -15.90
CA PRO A 139 -3.12 -12.88 -16.00
C PRO A 139 -2.43 -13.12 -14.65
N ASN A 140 -2.82 -12.40 -13.58
CA ASN A 140 -1.99 -12.30 -12.36
C ASN A 140 -2.53 -13.04 -11.14
N GLY A 141 -3.71 -13.67 -11.21
CA GLY A 141 -4.28 -14.44 -10.11
C GLY A 141 -4.63 -13.60 -8.86
N LEU A 142 -4.80 -12.29 -9.00
CA LEU A 142 -5.19 -11.36 -7.93
C LEU A 142 -6.68 -11.08 -7.98
N SER A 143 -7.41 -11.46 -6.95
CA SER A 143 -8.84 -11.18 -6.76
C SER A 143 -9.02 -9.83 -6.08
N ALA A 144 -10.10 -9.12 -6.39
CA ALA A 144 -10.62 -8.06 -5.52
C ALA A 144 -10.92 -8.63 -4.11
N PHE A 145 -10.93 -7.77 -3.10
CA PHE A 145 -11.39 -8.16 -1.77
C PHE A 145 -12.86 -8.55 -1.82
N ASN A 146 -13.20 -9.67 -1.23
CA ASN A 146 -14.59 -10.12 -1.19
C ASN A 146 -15.37 -9.31 -0.14
N THR A 147 -16.04 -8.25 -0.57
CA THR A 147 -16.95 -7.48 0.29
C THR A 147 -18.42 -7.85 0.08
N SER A 148 -18.71 -8.86 -0.72
CA SER A 148 -20.09 -9.23 -1.11
C SER A 148 -20.82 -10.06 -0.04
N THR A 149 -20.10 -10.77 0.83
CA THR A 149 -20.71 -11.58 1.89
C THR A 149 -20.39 -11.06 3.30
N PRO A 150 -21.31 -11.24 4.28
CA PRO A 150 -21.02 -10.90 5.68
C PRO A 150 -19.81 -11.65 6.24
N GLU A 151 -19.64 -12.93 5.88
CA GLU A 151 -18.52 -13.76 6.33
C GLU A 151 -17.17 -13.23 5.82
N ALA A 152 -17.06 -12.92 4.54
CA ALA A 152 -15.84 -12.42 3.95
C ALA A 152 -15.45 -11.03 4.50
N LYS A 153 -16.44 -10.13 4.70
CA LYS A 153 -16.23 -8.86 5.37
C LYS A 153 -15.71 -9.03 6.80
N ALA A 154 -16.28 -9.98 7.54
CA ALA A 154 -15.86 -10.28 8.90
C ALA A 154 -14.42 -10.84 8.93
N TRP A 155 -14.05 -11.71 7.99
CA TRP A 155 -12.67 -12.18 7.85
C TRP A 155 -11.69 -11.06 7.51
N LEU A 156 -12.04 -10.18 6.57
CA LEU A 156 -11.19 -9.04 6.22
C LEU A 156 -10.97 -8.12 7.43
N HIS A 157 -12.05 -7.77 8.14
CA HIS A 157 -11.97 -6.94 9.35
C HIS A 157 -11.14 -7.60 10.44
N ALA A 158 -11.42 -8.88 10.76
CA ALA A 158 -10.69 -9.63 11.79
C ALA A 158 -9.21 -9.78 11.46
N ALA A 159 -8.88 -10.09 10.20
CA ALA A 159 -7.50 -10.23 9.75
C ALA A 159 -6.74 -8.91 9.87
N VAL A 160 -7.30 -7.81 9.37
CA VAL A 160 -6.62 -6.49 9.46
C VAL A 160 -6.54 -6.00 10.90
N GLY A 161 -7.59 -6.21 11.72
CA GLY A 161 -7.57 -5.86 13.14
C GLY A 161 -6.48 -6.61 13.91
N PHE A 162 -6.37 -7.92 13.69
CA PHE A 162 -5.29 -8.73 14.26
C PHE A 162 -3.89 -8.24 13.86
N LEU A 163 -3.69 -7.93 12.58
CA LEU A 163 -2.41 -7.44 12.08
C LEU A 163 -2.10 -6.04 12.62
N ALA A 164 -3.11 -5.16 12.68
CA ALA A 164 -2.95 -3.83 13.23
C ALA A 164 -2.62 -3.85 14.72
N GLU A 165 -3.26 -4.73 15.49
CA GLU A 165 -2.88 -4.94 16.89
C GLU A 165 -1.44 -5.44 16.99
N ARG A 166 -1.07 -6.47 16.23
CA ARG A 166 0.26 -7.08 16.25
C ARG A 166 1.39 -6.08 15.93
N TRP A 167 1.19 -5.21 14.92
CA TRP A 167 2.24 -4.34 14.39
C TRP A 167 2.02 -2.83 14.63
N SER A 168 1.13 -2.44 15.53
CA SER A 168 0.94 -1.02 15.89
C SER A 168 1.36 -0.69 17.32
N GLN A 169 1.67 -1.68 18.15
CA GLN A 169 2.04 -1.43 19.54
C GLN A 169 3.46 -0.87 19.68
N PRO A 170 3.71 0.14 20.54
CA PRO A 170 5.00 0.81 20.67
C PRO A 170 6.16 -0.12 21.04
N ALA A 171 5.89 -1.15 21.83
CA ALA A 171 6.86 -2.13 22.29
C ALA A 171 6.63 -3.52 21.67
N SER A 172 6.07 -3.58 20.46
CA SER A 172 5.78 -4.84 19.81
C SER A 172 7.06 -5.65 19.57
N SER A 173 7.07 -6.90 20.01
CA SER A 173 8.14 -7.86 19.69
C SER A 173 8.12 -8.28 18.21
N HIS A 174 7.12 -7.83 17.45
CA HIS A 174 6.89 -8.17 16.05
C HIS A 174 7.31 -7.07 15.07
N GLY A 175 7.69 -5.89 15.60
CA GLY A 175 7.96 -4.69 14.80
C GLY A 175 6.72 -3.86 14.54
N ARG A 176 6.81 -2.88 13.62
CA ARG A 176 5.76 -1.88 13.39
C ARG A 176 5.48 -1.65 11.90
N VAL A 177 4.19 -1.53 11.59
CA VAL A 177 3.66 -1.15 10.27
C VAL A 177 2.89 0.16 10.41
N TRP A 178 3.21 1.12 9.57
CA TRP A 178 2.56 2.42 9.57
C TRP A 178 1.60 2.62 8.39
N ASN A 179 1.88 1.98 7.26
CA ASN A 179 1.13 2.16 6.02
C ASN A 179 0.48 0.86 5.57
N TRP A 180 -0.79 0.96 5.21
CA TRP A 180 -1.64 -0.13 4.78
C TRP A 180 -2.17 0.21 3.38
N ILE A 181 -1.59 -0.38 2.34
CA ILE A 181 -1.95 -0.13 0.94
C ILE A 181 -2.97 -1.18 0.53
N VAL A 182 -4.18 -0.76 0.18
CA VAL A 182 -5.30 -1.66 -0.10
C VAL A 182 -5.31 -2.04 -1.58
N GLY A 183 -4.91 -3.26 -1.90
CA GLY A 183 -4.81 -3.77 -3.27
C GLY A 183 -3.61 -3.22 -4.04
N ASN A 184 -3.60 -3.46 -5.34
CA ASN A 184 -2.58 -3.01 -6.27
C ASN A 184 -3.23 -2.47 -7.54
N GLU A 185 -2.80 -1.29 -8.01
CA GLU A 185 -3.18 -0.70 -9.33
C GLU A 185 -4.67 -0.84 -9.66
N VAL A 186 -5.53 -0.45 -8.72
CA VAL A 186 -6.97 -0.76 -8.77
C VAL A 186 -7.72 -0.09 -9.92
N ASN A 187 -7.15 0.93 -10.55
CA ASN A 187 -7.71 1.50 -11.80
C ASN A 187 -7.49 0.57 -13.01
N SER A 188 -6.60 -0.42 -12.90
CA SER A 188 -6.41 -1.53 -13.85
C SER A 188 -6.89 -2.85 -13.23
N HIS A 189 -8.07 -2.83 -12.62
CA HIS A 189 -8.57 -3.82 -11.66
C HIS A 189 -8.58 -5.26 -12.16
N TRP A 190 -8.97 -5.50 -13.41
CA TRP A 190 -9.04 -6.86 -13.94
C TRP A 190 -7.68 -7.58 -13.92
N PHE A 191 -6.60 -6.79 -14.00
CA PHE A 191 -5.22 -7.30 -13.96
C PHE A 191 -4.70 -7.50 -12.53
N TRP A 192 -5.08 -6.62 -11.58
CA TRP A 192 -4.42 -6.52 -10.29
C TRP A 192 -5.35 -6.58 -9.06
N SER A 193 -6.66 -6.51 -9.25
CA SER A 193 -7.69 -6.55 -8.21
C SER A 193 -9.02 -7.01 -8.82
N ASN A 194 -9.03 -8.24 -9.35
CA ASN A 194 -10.04 -8.72 -10.28
C ASN A 194 -11.39 -9.00 -9.61
N MET A 195 -12.40 -8.27 -10.04
CA MET A 195 -13.82 -8.44 -9.70
C MET A 195 -14.64 -8.96 -10.91
N GLY A 196 -13.96 -9.45 -11.98
CA GLY A 196 -14.59 -9.75 -13.27
C GLY A 196 -14.65 -8.54 -14.20
N ARG A 197 -15.43 -8.64 -15.25
CA ARG A 197 -15.59 -7.57 -16.24
C ARG A 197 -16.75 -6.68 -15.84
N VAL A 198 -16.48 -5.65 -15.06
CA VAL A 198 -17.49 -4.75 -14.47
C VAL A 198 -17.23 -3.28 -14.82
N GLY A 199 -18.24 -2.44 -14.66
CA GLY A 199 -18.10 -1.00 -14.85
C GLY A 199 -17.32 -0.32 -13.70
N MET A 200 -16.79 0.87 -13.98
CA MET A 200 -15.98 1.64 -13.01
C MET A 200 -16.71 1.90 -11.69
N GLU A 201 -17.97 2.31 -11.79
CA GLU A 201 -18.75 2.66 -10.59
C GLU A 201 -19.00 1.43 -9.70
N GLU A 202 -19.35 0.31 -10.29
CA GLU A 202 -19.58 -0.95 -9.58
C GLU A 202 -18.30 -1.41 -8.85
N PHE A 203 -17.16 -1.39 -9.55
CA PHE A 203 -15.87 -1.71 -8.96
C PHE A 203 -15.49 -0.73 -7.83
N ALA A 204 -15.64 0.57 -8.07
CA ALA A 204 -15.27 1.60 -7.10
C ALA A 204 -16.10 1.52 -5.82
N GLU A 205 -17.40 1.18 -5.89
CA GLU A 205 -18.24 0.96 -4.72
C GLU A 205 -17.79 -0.25 -3.89
N ASP A 206 -17.43 -1.35 -4.56
CA ASP A 206 -16.91 -2.54 -3.86
C ASP A 206 -15.56 -2.26 -3.21
N TYR A 207 -14.66 -1.63 -3.95
CA TYR A 207 -13.34 -1.24 -3.46
C TYR A 207 -13.42 -0.25 -2.29
N LEU A 208 -14.32 0.74 -2.34
CA LEU A 208 -14.55 1.69 -1.24
C LEU A 208 -14.99 0.96 0.04
N ARG A 209 -15.86 -0.08 -0.08
CA ARG A 209 -16.21 -0.91 1.08
C ARG A 209 -14.99 -1.61 1.68
N ALA A 210 -14.12 -2.19 0.84
CA ALA A 210 -12.89 -2.81 1.32
C ALA A 210 -11.97 -1.81 2.02
N VAL A 211 -11.74 -0.63 1.43
CA VAL A 211 -10.90 0.43 2.02
C VAL A 211 -11.46 0.91 3.36
N ARG A 212 -12.80 1.06 3.49
CA ARG A 212 -13.45 1.42 4.76
C ARG A 212 -13.26 0.35 5.84
N ILE A 213 -13.38 -0.93 5.48
CA ILE A 213 -13.15 -2.03 6.43
C ILE A 213 -11.70 -2.01 6.92
N VAL A 214 -10.74 -1.88 6.01
CA VAL A 214 -9.31 -1.79 6.36
C VAL A 214 -9.05 -0.56 7.24
N HIS A 215 -9.56 0.61 6.85
CA HIS A 215 -9.39 1.84 7.61
C HIS A 215 -9.97 1.71 9.03
N GLY A 216 -11.20 1.20 9.17
CA GLY A 216 -11.85 0.98 10.47
C GLY A 216 -11.02 0.07 11.35
N ALA A 217 -10.63 -1.11 10.84
CA ALA A 217 -9.84 -2.08 11.58
C ALA A 217 -8.46 -1.54 12.01
N VAL A 218 -7.77 -0.76 11.15
CA VAL A 218 -6.52 -0.10 11.52
C VAL A 218 -6.74 0.94 12.62
N ARG A 219 -7.81 1.74 12.53
CA ARG A 219 -8.12 2.80 13.51
C ARG A 219 -8.50 2.27 14.89
N GLU A 220 -9.00 1.05 14.99
CA GLU A 220 -9.25 0.39 16.28
C GLU A 220 -7.96 0.16 17.09
N HIS A 221 -6.78 0.10 16.42
CA HIS A 221 -5.50 -0.22 17.04
C HIS A 221 -4.44 0.88 16.90
N SER A 222 -4.56 1.77 15.91
CA SER A 222 -3.61 2.87 15.65
C SER A 222 -4.34 4.13 15.18
N ARG A 223 -4.23 5.23 15.93
CA ARG A 223 -4.82 6.53 15.53
C ARG A 223 -4.13 7.14 14.34
N HIS A 224 -2.85 6.84 14.12
CA HIS A 224 -2.00 7.50 13.13
C HIS A 224 -1.50 6.56 12.02
N GLY A 225 -1.88 5.27 12.05
CA GLY A 225 -1.63 4.36 10.93
C GLY A 225 -2.36 4.86 9.67
N ARG A 226 -1.70 4.86 8.51
CA ARG A 226 -2.25 5.44 7.28
C ARG A 226 -2.73 4.36 6.32
N VAL A 227 -3.90 4.61 5.72
CA VAL A 227 -4.46 3.71 4.71
C VAL A 227 -4.38 4.40 3.34
N PHE A 228 -3.94 3.64 2.34
CA PHE A 228 -3.71 4.11 0.99
C PHE A 228 -4.52 3.31 -0.02
N ILE A 229 -5.07 4.00 -1.02
CA ILE A 229 -5.56 3.40 -2.26
C ILE A 229 -4.42 3.33 -3.26
N SER A 230 -4.37 2.29 -4.10
CA SER A 230 -3.27 2.07 -5.04
C SER A 230 -3.68 2.37 -6.47
N LEU A 231 -2.94 3.24 -7.16
CA LEU A 231 -3.20 3.64 -8.54
C LEU A 231 -1.92 3.60 -9.38
N GLU A 232 -2.05 3.23 -10.66
CA GLU A 232 -0.98 3.28 -11.65
C GLU A 232 -1.08 4.53 -12.55
N HIS A 233 -0.09 4.74 -13.42
CA HIS A 233 0.17 5.99 -14.13
C HIS A 233 -0.84 6.41 -15.21
N HIS A 234 -1.75 5.53 -15.66
CA HIS A 234 -2.76 5.88 -16.68
C HIS A 234 -3.79 6.83 -16.09
N TRP A 235 -3.71 8.11 -16.46
CA TRP A 235 -4.44 9.17 -15.78
C TRP A 235 -5.75 9.57 -16.46
N ASN A 236 -5.70 10.07 -17.70
CA ASN A 236 -6.91 10.37 -18.51
C ASN A 236 -7.13 9.34 -19.62
N LEU A 237 -6.38 8.27 -19.64
CA LEU A 237 -6.63 7.09 -20.46
C LEU A 237 -6.63 5.86 -19.57
N ARG A 238 -7.26 4.79 -19.99
CA ARG A 238 -7.16 3.48 -19.30
C ARG A 238 -5.94 2.72 -19.78
N TYR A 239 -5.54 1.71 -19.02
CA TYR A 239 -4.50 0.76 -19.43
C TYR A 239 -4.84 0.17 -20.83
N PRO A 240 -3.97 0.32 -21.83
CA PRO A 240 -4.29 -0.07 -23.21
C PRO A 240 -4.48 -1.57 -23.43
N GLY A 241 -3.97 -2.42 -22.52
CA GLY A 241 -4.16 -3.87 -22.57
C GLY A 241 -5.55 -4.34 -22.13
N GLY A 242 -6.41 -3.42 -21.61
CA GLY A 242 -7.77 -3.71 -21.15
C GLY A 242 -8.83 -2.87 -21.86
N ASP A 243 -10.09 -3.34 -21.83
CA ASP A 243 -11.24 -2.55 -22.23
C ASP A 243 -11.87 -1.76 -21.06
N GLU A 244 -13.01 -1.08 -21.32
CA GLU A 244 -13.72 -0.24 -20.33
C GLU A 244 -14.31 -1.01 -19.14
N ARG A 245 -14.30 -2.34 -19.18
CA ARG A 245 -14.72 -3.23 -18.09
C ARG A 245 -13.57 -3.94 -17.40
N GLN A 246 -12.33 -3.63 -17.78
CA GLN A 246 -11.10 -4.23 -17.26
C GLN A 246 -10.16 -3.19 -16.64
N ALA A 247 -10.22 -1.94 -17.13
CA ALA A 247 -9.39 -0.86 -16.65
C ALA A 247 -10.10 0.49 -16.82
N PHE A 248 -9.73 1.46 -15.99
CA PHE A 248 -10.32 2.80 -15.94
C PHE A 248 -9.24 3.87 -15.97
N PRO A 249 -9.53 5.09 -16.50
CA PRO A 249 -8.67 6.24 -16.27
C PRO A 249 -8.54 6.54 -14.77
N GLY A 250 -7.31 6.64 -14.27
CA GLY A 250 -7.03 6.83 -12.83
C GLY A 250 -7.72 8.07 -12.27
N ARG A 251 -7.77 9.19 -13.02
CA ARG A 251 -8.49 10.39 -12.59
C ARG A 251 -9.97 10.14 -12.42
N GLY A 252 -10.62 9.58 -13.43
CA GLY A 252 -12.08 9.32 -13.38
C GLY A 252 -12.45 8.40 -12.21
N PHE A 253 -11.63 7.36 -11.99
CA PHE A 253 -11.79 6.47 -10.84
C PHE A 253 -11.65 7.23 -9.52
N LEU A 254 -10.61 8.07 -9.37
CA LEU A 254 -10.36 8.82 -8.15
C LEU A 254 -11.41 9.90 -7.88
N ASP A 255 -11.90 10.58 -8.94
CA ASP A 255 -13.03 11.54 -8.85
C ASP A 255 -14.29 10.85 -8.28
N TYR A 256 -14.62 9.68 -8.81
CA TYR A 256 -15.77 8.89 -8.34
C TYR A 256 -15.58 8.41 -6.91
N PHE A 257 -14.44 7.77 -6.63
CA PHE A 257 -14.11 7.25 -5.28
C PHE A 257 -14.18 8.35 -4.22
N ALA A 258 -13.53 9.49 -4.45
CA ALA A 258 -13.50 10.60 -3.51
C ALA A 258 -14.90 11.19 -3.27
N ARG A 259 -15.70 11.34 -4.32
CA ARG A 259 -17.09 11.79 -4.20
C ARG A 259 -17.91 10.83 -3.34
N ARG A 260 -17.85 9.53 -3.62
CA ARG A 260 -18.59 8.51 -2.86
C ARG A 260 -18.11 8.37 -1.42
N ALA A 261 -16.80 8.52 -1.20
CA ALA A 261 -16.23 8.56 0.15
C ALA A 261 -16.83 9.71 0.97
N ARG A 262 -16.93 10.93 0.41
CA ARG A 262 -17.55 12.08 1.08
C ARG A 262 -19.04 11.89 1.36
N GLU A 263 -19.80 11.41 0.37
CA GLU A 263 -21.24 11.17 0.51
C GLU A 263 -21.57 10.17 1.64
N GLY A 264 -20.70 9.17 1.86
CA GLY A 264 -20.84 8.18 2.91
C GLY A 264 -20.11 8.50 4.22
N GLY A 265 -19.70 9.77 4.43
CA GLY A 265 -18.83 10.21 5.54
C GLY A 265 -17.35 10.01 5.18
N ASP A 266 -16.64 11.11 4.91
CA ASP A 266 -15.23 11.04 4.51
C ASP A 266 -14.33 10.49 5.62
N PHE A 267 -13.19 9.98 5.25
CA PHE A 267 -12.20 9.40 6.15
C PHE A 267 -10.78 9.63 5.62
N ASP A 268 -9.76 9.43 6.46
CA ASP A 268 -8.35 9.66 6.12
C ASP A 268 -7.79 8.52 5.25
N TRP A 269 -8.18 8.52 3.97
CA TRP A 269 -7.53 7.72 2.94
C TRP A 269 -6.46 8.54 2.21
N ASN A 270 -5.41 7.90 1.72
CA ASN A 270 -4.27 8.51 1.08
C ASN A 270 -3.96 7.79 -0.25
N VAL A 271 -2.96 8.23 -1.01
CA VAL A 271 -2.67 7.71 -2.35
C VAL A 271 -1.31 7.03 -2.40
N ALA A 272 -1.30 5.76 -2.78
CA ALA A 272 -0.14 5.01 -3.20
C ALA A 272 -0.12 5.00 -4.73
N PHE A 273 0.85 5.67 -5.35
CA PHE A 273 0.87 5.92 -6.79
C PHE A 273 2.10 5.29 -7.44
N HIS A 274 1.93 4.75 -8.66
CA HIS A 274 2.97 4.08 -9.41
C HIS A 274 3.31 4.85 -10.69
N PRO A 275 4.21 5.86 -10.65
CA PRO A 275 4.55 6.71 -11.79
C PRO A 275 5.60 6.06 -12.70
N TYR A 276 5.37 4.82 -13.15
CA TYR A 276 6.25 4.19 -14.12
C TYR A 276 6.46 5.06 -15.37
N PRO A 277 7.59 4.92 -16.09
CA PRO A 277 7.73 5.49 -17.44
C PRO A 277 6.58 5.05 -18.36
N GLU A 278 6.18 5.88 -19.32
CA GLU A 278 5.07 5.57 -20.24
C GLU A 278 5.30 4.29 -21.05
N ASN A 279 6.56 3.91 -21.26
CA ASN A 279 6.99 2.63 -21.79
C ASN A 279 7.93 1.97 -20.78
N LEU A 280 7.49 0.86 -20.18
CA LEU A 280 8.22 0.16 -19.13
C LEU A 280 9.63 -0.30 -19.57
N PHE A 281 9.84 -0.58 -20.87
CA PHE A 281 11.13 -0.97 -21.41
C PHE A 281 12.05 0.22 -21.76
N ASN A 282 11.54 1.45 -21.70
CA ASN A 282 12.31 2.66 -21.92
C ASN A 282 12.40 3.48 -20.61
N PRO A 283 13.50 3.44 -19.89
CA PRO A 283 13.60 4.14 -18.60
C PRO A 283 13.75 5.68 -18.71
N ARG A 284 13.84 6.24 -19.94
CA ARG A 284 14.02 7.68 -20.17
C ARG A 284 12.74 8.47 -19.91
N THR A 285 12.24 8.39 -18.68
CA THR A 285 10.96 9.03 -18.28
C THR A 285 10.92 10.55 -18.52
N TRP A 286 12.07 11.22 -18.64
CA TRP A 286 12.13 12.65 -19.03
C TRP A 286 11.65 12.92 -20.46
N ASN A 287 11.55 11.89 -21.30
CA ASN A 287 11.06 11.95 -22.68
C ASN A 287 9.59 11.49 -22.82
N ASP A 288 8.91 11.13 -21.74
CA ASP A 288 7.54 10.62 -21.78
C ASP A 288 6.59 11.63 -22.46
N ALA A 289 6.25 11.39 -23.71
CA ALA A 289 5.50 12.34 -24.53
C ALA A 289 4.04 12.49 -24.07
N SER A 290 3.45 11.42 -23.51
CA SER A 290 2.10 11.40 -23.00
C SER A 290 1.94 12.06 -21.61
N ALA A 291 3.04 12.43 -20.96
CA ALA A 291 3.06 13.12 -19.68
C ALA A 291 3.19 14.65 -19.90
N THR A 292 2.07 15.34 -20.00
CA THR A 292 1.99 16.79 -20.26
C THR A 292 1.73 17.59 -18.97
N PRO A 293 2.01 18.91 -18.91
CA PRO A 293 1.96 19.71 -17.68
C PRO A 293 0.55 20.24 -17.34
N ASP A 294 -0.50 19.46 -17.57
CA ASP A 294 -1.86 19.76 -17.13
C ASP A 294 -2.59 18.46 -16.79
N TRP A 295 -2.89 18.26 -15.50
CA TRP A 295 -3.58 17.06 -15.03
C TRP A 295 -4.96 16.85 -15.65
N ARG A 296 -5.58 17.90 -16.20
CA ARG A 296 -6.91 17.82 -16.86
C ARG A 296 -6.84 17.10 -18.19
N THR A 297 -5.72 17.20 -18.88
CA THR A 297 -5.56 16.73 -20.27
C THR A 297 -4.44 15.72 -20.46
N THR A 298 -3.48 15.63 -19.53
CA THR A 298 -2.38 14.65 -19.64
C THR A 298 -2.92 13.23 -19.71
N ALA A 299 -2.38 12.42 -20.61
CA ALA A 299 -2.77 11.02 -20.71
C ALA A 299 -2.25 10.19 -19.54
N ARG A 300 -1.01 10.46 -19.10
CA ARG A 300 -0.35 9.77 -17.98
C ARG A 300 0.25 10.76 -17.00
N ILE A 301 0.40 10.31 -15.74
CA ILE A 301 1.27 10.96 -14.76
C ILE A 301 2.45 10.03 -14.51
N THR A 302 3.63 10.45 -14.97
CA THR A 302 4.92 9.78 -14.78
C THR A 302 5.86 10.69 -13.99
N PHE A 303 7.13 10.35 -13.83
CA PHE A 303 8.09 11.26 -13.19
C PHE A 303 8.26 12.59 -13.93
N ARG A 304 7.98 12.64 -15.23
CA ARG A 304 8.08 13.87 -16.01
C ARG A 304 7.16 14.99 -15.51
N ASN A 305 5.94 14.64 -15.14
CA ASN A 305 4.88 15.57 -14.70
C ASN A 305 4.26 15.18 -13.35
N LEU A 306 5.06 14.63 -12.44
CA LEU A 306 4.57 14.13 -11.15
C LEU A 306 3.94 15.22 -10.27
N ASP A 307 4.35 16.47 -10.43
CA ASP A 307 3.75 17.66 -9.82
C ASP A 307 2.25 17.79 -10.15
N GLN A 308 1.80 17.25 -11.28
CA GLN A 308 0.40 17.28 -11.69
C GLN A 308 -0.51 16.43 -10.80
N LEU A 309 0.00 15.33 -10.22
CA LEU A 309 -0.74 14.56 -9.21
C LEU A 309 -0.98 15.41 -7.95
N ILE A 310 0.04 16.12 -7.50
CA ILE A 310 -0.05 16.99 -6.32
C ILE A 310 -1.01 18.17 -6.59
N ALA A 311 -0.88 18.82 -7.76
CA ALA A 311 -1.79 19.89 -8.17
C ALA A 311 -3.26 19.43 -8.20
N TYR A 312 -3.51 18.21 -8.66
CA TYR A 312 -4.84 17.61 -8.63
C TYR A 312 -5.34 17.38 -7.20
N LEU A 313 -4.52 16.81 -6.30
CA LEU A 313 -4.91 16.51 -4.92
C LEU A 313 -5.09 17.77 -4.05
N GLN A 314 -4.58 18.92 -4.49
CA GLN A 314 -4.78 20.20 -3.80
C GLN A 314 -6.19 20.78 -3.97
N GLN A 315 -7.04 20.22 -4.82
CA GLN A 315 -8.42 20.67 -4.99
C GLN A 315 -9.19 20.54 -3.66
N PRO A 316 -10.01 21.53 -3.30
CA PRO A 316 -10.73 21.53 -2.01
C PRO A 316 -11.55 20.27 -1.74
N GLU A 317 -12.18 19.74 -2.78
CA GLU A 317 -13.02 18.54 -2.74
C GLU A 317 -12.25 17.24 -2.50
N LEU A 318 -10.94 17.24 -2.66
CA LEU A 318 -10.09 16.06 -2.40
C LEU A 318 -9.42 16.08 -1.03
N ARG A 319 -9.46 17.23 -0.34
CA ARG A 319 -8.84 17.36 0.98
C ARG A 319 -9.64 16.65 2.06
N TYR A 320 -8.95 16.15 3.06
CA TYR A 320 -9.54 15.63 4.27
C TYR A 320 -9.18 16.53 5.45
N ASP A 321 -10.18 16.99 6.19
CA ASP A 321 -10.00 17.94 7.31
C ASP A 321 -9.12 19.16 6.93
N GLY A 322 -9.36 19.70 5.72
CA GLY A 322 -8.61 20.83 5.14
C GLY A 322 -7.18 20.52 4.69
N LYS A 323 -6.68 19.30 4.89
CA LYS A 323 -5.32 18.87 4.53
C LYS A 323 -5.31 18.13 3.20
N VAL A 324 -4.25 18.34 2.43
CA VAL A 324 -3.98 17.54 1.22
C VAL A 324 -3.69 16.10 1.62
N ARG A 325 -4.27 15.15 0.89
CA ARG A 325 -4.01 13.72 1.12
C ARG A 325 -2.57 13.39 0.81
N ARG A 326 -1.95 12.56 1.63
CA ARG A 326 -0.55 12.20 1.48
C ARG A 326 -0.34 11.24 0.32
N VAL A 327 0.82 11.33 -0.30
CA VAL A 327 1.23 10.46 -1.41
C VAL A 327 2.47 9.68 -1.03
N ILE A 328 2.45 8.39 -1.30
CA ILE A 328 3.65 7.56 -1.38
C ILE A 328 3.76 7.00 -2.80
N LEU A 329 4.96 6.99 -3.35
CA LEU A 329 5.24 6.27 -4.58
C LEU A 329 5.64 4.85 -4.17
N SER A 330 4.65 3.94 -4.17
CA SER A 330 4.79 2.63 -3.53
C SER A 330 5.39 1.57 -4.44
N GLU A 331 5.35 1.79 -5.75
CA GLU A 331 5.95 0.90 -6.73
C GLU A 331 6.29 1.65 -8.02
N GLN A 332 7.52 1.61 -8.40
CA GLN A 332 8.03 2.06 -9.70
C GLN A 332 9.48 1.62 -9.86
N GLY A 333 9.88 1.36 -11.08
CA GLY A 333 11.24 0.95 -11.43
C GLY A 333 11.63 1.46 -12.81
N PHE A 334 12.91 1.31 -13.11
CA PHE A 334 13.49 1.71 -14.38
C PHE A 334 14.15 0.49 -14.99
N HIS A 335 13.67 0.08 -16.16
CA HIS A 335 14.25 -1.04 -16.88
C HIS A 335 15.71 -0.75 -17.25
N MET A 336 16.57 -1.75 -17.09
CA MET A 336 17.90 -1.72 -17.63
C MET A 336 17.87 -2.27 -19.07
N PRO A 337 17.94 -1.42 -20.12
CA PRO A 337 17.97 -1.88 -21.49
C PRO A 337 19.18 -2.76 -21.76
N GLU A 338 19.12 -3.58 -22.80
CA GLU A 338 20.28 -4.30 -23.28
C GLU A 338 21.33 -3.35 -23.89
N GLY A 339 22.58 -3.80 -23.91
CA GLY A 339 23.71 -3.06 -24.49
C GLY A 339 24.58 -2.35 -23.45
N PRO A 340 25.67 -1.71 -23.90
CA PRO A 340 26.74 -1.19 -23.03
C PRO A 340 26.30 -0.04 -22.13
N ASP A 341 25.28 0.74 -22.55
CA ASP A 341 24.80 1.89 -21.81
C ASP A 341 23.59 1.57 -20.88
N GLY A 342 23.11 0.32 -20.85
CA GLY A 342 21.89 -0.06 -20.16
C GLY A 342 21.88 0.33 -18.69
N GLU A 343 22.93 0.00 -17.94
CA GLU A 343 23.06 0.38 -16.53
C GLU A 343 23.16 1.89 -16.32
N THR A 344 23.85 2.58 -17.25
CA THR A 344 23.99 4.04 -17.17
C THR A 344 22.65 4.74 -17.34
N VAL A 345 21.84 4.31 -18.30
CA VAL A 345 20.51 4.88 -18.54
C VAL A 345 19.54 4.55 -17.40
N GLN A 346 19.56 3.31 -16.89
CA GLN A 346 18.76 2.93 -15.72
C GLN A 346 19.11 3.80 -14.51
N ALA A 347 20.39 3.96 -14.21
CA ALA A 347 20.86 4.78 -13.09
C ALA A 347 20.51 6.27 -13.29
N ALA A 348 20.63 6.82 -14.52
CA ALA A 348 20.25 8.19 -14.82
C ALA A 348 18.75 8.43 -14.63
N ALA A 349 17.91 7.44 -14.96
CA ALA A 349 16.46 7.53 -14.73
C ALA A 349 16.13 7.62 -13.24
N TYR A 350 16.81 6.84 -12.40
CA TYR A 350 16.66 6.96 -10.95
C TYR A 350 17.10 8.34 -10.45
N CYS A 351 18.24 8.87 -10.93
CA CYS A 351 18.72 10.22 -10.57
C CYS A 351 17.69 11.30 -10.92
N TYR A 352 17.12 11.24 -12.12
CA TYR A 352 16.06 12.15 -12.57
C TYR A 352 14.83 12.08 -11.65
N ALA A 353 14.31 10.89 -11.43
CA ALA A 353 13.15 10.66 -10.59
C ALA A 353 13.37 11.12 -9.15
N TRP A 354 14.54 10.82 -8.57
CA TRP A 354 14.90 11.28 -7.23
C TRP A 354 14.85 12.81 -7.12
N ARG A 355 15.42 13.54 -8.11
CA ARG A 355 15.38 15.01 -8.12
C ARG A 355 13.97 15.56 -8.19
N LYS A 356 13.11 14.97 -9.03
CA LYS A 356 11.70 15.35 -9.11
C LYS A 356 10.97 15.13 -7.77
N VAL A 357 11.10 13.94 -7.19
CA VAL A 357 10.43 13.58 -5.93
C VAL A 357 10.93 14.41 -4.75
N SER A 358 12.23 14.68 -4.69
CA SER A 358 12.83 15.50 -3.62
C SER A 358 12.28 16.92 -3.57
N ALA A 359 11.85 17.47 -4.70
CA ALA A 359 11.25 18.81 -4.81
C ALA A 359 9.76 18.89 -4.44
N LEU A 360 9.08 17.76 -4.21
CA LEU A 360 7.64 17.68 -3.97
C LEU A 360 7.34 17.32 -2.49
N PRO A 361 7.05 18.28 -1.60
CA PRO A 361 6.92 18.04 -0.16
C PRO A 361 5.72 17.16 0.22
N ASP A 362 4.69 17.09 -0.64
CA ASP A 362 3.49 16.28 -0.41
C ASP A 362 3.67 14.80 -0.70
N ILE A 363 4.82 14.40 -1.26
CA ILE A 363 5.21 13.01 -1.43
C ILE A 363 6.08 12.59 -0.25
N ASP A 364 5.63 11.58 0.51
CA ASP A 364 6.31 11.11 1.71
C ASP A 364 7.40 10.07 1.42
N ALA A 365 7.23 9.25 0.39
CA ALA A 365 8.14 8.14 0.08
C ALA A 365 8.30 7.91 -1.43
N PHE A 366 9.51 7.49 -1.81
CA PHE A 366 9.85 6.96 -3.13
C PHE A 366 10.40 5.55 -2.95
N ILE A 367 9.54 4.55 -3.08
CA ILE A 367 9.82 3.14 -2.82
C ILE A 367 10.14 2.47 -4.16
N LEU A 368 11.42 2.22 -4.43
CA LEU A 368 11.86 1.62 -5.68
C LEU A 368 11.43 0.15 -5.77
N HIS A 369 10.83 -0.23 -6.86
CA HIS A 369 10.60 -1.60 -7.31
C HIS A 369 11.68 -1.94 -8.34
N ARG A 370 12.69 -2.77 -8.05
CA ARG A 370 12.73 -3.64 -6.88
C ARG A 370 14.19 -3.88 -6.43
N HIS A 371 14.37 -4.73 -5.44
CA HIS A 371 15.69 -5.02 -4.88
C HIS A 371 16.58 -5.81 -5.86
N VAL A 372 16.09 -6.92 -6.38
CA VAL A 372 16.79 -7.84 -7.30
C VAL A 372 15.94 -8.02 -8.57
N ASP A 373 16.56 -8.10 -9.74
CA ASP A 373 15.88 -8.47 -10.98
C ASP A 373 15.10 -9.78 -10.81
N HIS A 374 13.98 -9.93 -11.49
CA HIS A 374 13.10 -11.07 -11.31
C HIS A 374 12.70 -11.70 -12.64
N SER A 375 12.79 -13.02 -12.76
CA SER A 375 12.54 -13.71 -14.03
C SER A 375 11.09 -13.66 -14.51
N GLN A 376 10.14 -13.35 -13.61
CA GLN A 376 8.70 -13.31 -13.90
C GLN A 376 8.15 -11.88 -14.05
N GLU A 377 9.01 -10.89 -14.29
CA GLU A 377 8.64 -9.49 -14.54
C GLU A 377 8.43 -9.17 -16.03
N GLY A 378 8.01 -10.13 -16.84
CA GLY A 378 7.76 -9.90 -18.26
C GLY A 378 8.98 -9.44 -19.08
N GLY A 379 10.20 -9.76 -18.63
CA GLY A 379 11.46 -9.36 -19.28
C GLY A 379 12.03 -8.03 -18.75
N LEU A 380 11.39 -7.39 -17.78
CA LEU A 380 11.89 -6.16 -17.16
C LEU A 380 13.03 -6.47 -16.18
N ASN A 381 14.10 -5.69 -16.25
CA ASN A 381 15.26 -5.74 -15.35
C ASN A 381 15.27 -4.48 -14.48
N LEU A 382 14.48 -4.47 -13.40
CA LEU A 382 14.19 -3.28 -12.57
C LEU A 382 15.07 -3.18 -11.31
N GLY A 383 15.75 -4.28 -10.92
CA GLY A 383 16.45 -4.40 -9.65
C GLY A 383 17.67 -3.49 -9.49
N LEU A 384 18.08 -3.29 -8.24
CA LEU A 384 19.40 -2.78 -7.86
C LEU A 384 20.49 -3.83 -8.13
N TRP A 385 20.13 -5.10 -7.99
CA TRP A 385 20.98 -6.25 -8.25
C TRP A 385 20.50 -7.00 -9.49
N ARG A 386 21.44 -7.54 -10.27
CA ARG A 386 21.12 -8.58 -11.25
C ARG A 386 20.71 -9.85 -10.52
N ARG A 387 19.82 -10.65 -11.08
CA ARG A 387 19.59 -12.00 -10.59
C ARG A 387 20.65 -12.96 -11.11
N GLN A 388 20.95 -13.99 -10.35
CA GLN A 388 21.77 -15.10 -10.83
C GLN A 388 21.08 -15.83 -11.98
N ALA A 389 21.85 -16.29 -12.95
CA ALA A 389 21.34 -17.05 -14.10
C ALA A 389 20.55 -18.28 -13.62
N GLY A 390 19.40 -18.53 -14.24
CA GLY A 390 18.51 -19.66 -13.90
C GLY A 390 17.70 -19.50 -12.61
N SER A 391 17.97 -18.50 -11.78
CA SER A 391 17.19 -18.24 -10.57
C SER A 391 15.97 -17.36 -10.85
N ILE A 392 14.99 -17.36 -9.92
CA ILE A 392 13.86 -16.45 -9.98
C ILE A 392 14.31 -15.02 -9.60
N ALA A 393 14.95 -14.84 -8.44
CA ALA A 393 15.39 -13.56 -7.90
C ALA A 393 16.56 -13.71 -6.91
N THR A 394 17.43 -14.71 -7.07
CA THR A 394 18.64 -14.82 -6.25
C THR A 394 19.60 -13.69 -6.63
N PRO A 395 20.10 -12.88 -5.66
CA PRO A 395 20.98 -11.75 -5.96
C PRO A 395 22.31 -12.21 -6.57
N GLY A 396 22.70 -11.57 -7.67
CA GLY A 396 23.97 -11.76 -8.35
C GLY A 396 24.90 -10.55 -8.13
N GLU A 397 25.19 -9.79 -9.20
CA GLU A 397 26.02 -8.60 -9.16
C GLU A 397 25.20 -7.33 -8.94
N ARG A 398 25.80 -6.33 -8.27
CA ARG A 398 25.23 -5.00 -8.16
C ARG A 398 25.28 -4.29 -9.51
N LYS A 399 24.21 -3.55 -9.82
CA LYS A 399 24.16 -2.68 -10.98
C LYS A 399 24.54 -1.26 -10.60
N ARG A 400 24.90 -0.42 -11.57
CA ARG A 400 25.25 1.00 -11.35
C ARG A 400 24.15 1.76 -10.56
N ILE A 401 22.88 1.42 -10.76
CA ILE A 401 21.77 2.01 -9.99
C ILE A 401 21.91 1.80 -8.49
N TYR A 402 22.57 0.75 -8.03
CA TYR A 402 22.83 0.50 -6.60
C TYR A 402 23.64 1.64 -5.97
N ASP A 403 24.70 2.08 -6.63
CA ASP A 403 25.59 3.12 -6.12
C ASP A 403 24.90 4.48 -6.05
N VAL A 404 24.13 4.84 -7.08
CA VAL A 404 23.36 6.10 -7.07
C VAL A 404 22.23 6.05 -6.05
N PHE A 405 21.56 4.90 -5.87
CA PHE A 405 20.55 4.71 -4.84
C PHE A 405 21.15 4.86 -3.43
N LEU A 406 22.31 4.25 -3.18
CA LEU A 406 23.03 4.38 -1.92
C LEU A 406 23.30 5.85 -1.57
N LYS A 407 23.69 6.66 -2.56
CA LYS A 407 24.11 8.07 -2.38
C LYS A 407 22.97 9.08 -2.42
N ALA A 408 21.78 8.70 -2.87
CA ALA A 408 20.71 9.62 -3.28
C ALA A 408 20.29 10.64 -2.21
N ASP A 409 20.31 10.28 -0.93
CA ASP A 409 19.92 11.14 0.21
C ASP A 409 21.12 11.59 1.07
N THR A 410 22.31 11.55 0.53
CA THR A 410 23.56 11.95 1.22
C THR A 410 24.15 13.23 0.62
N ALA A 411 25.10 13.83 1.34
CA ALA A 411 25.87 14.97 0.82
C ALA A 411 26.65 14.64 -0.48
N GLY A 412 26.87 13.36 -0.77
CA GLY A 412 27.54 12.91 -2.00
C GLY A 412 26.62 12.75 -3.21
N ALA A 413 25.33 13.06 -3.10
CA ALA A 413 24.35 12.85 -4.17
C ALA A 413 24.68 13.63 -5.44
N ASP A 414 25.10 14.90 -5.32
CA ASP A 414 25.39 15.75 -6.48
C ASP A 414 26.53 15.17 -7.32
N ALA A 415 27.62 14.78 -6.68
CA ALA A 415 28.75 14.15 -7.36
C ALA A 415 28.39 12.78 -7.96
N ALA A 416 27.63 11.97 -7.21
CA ALA A 416 27.19 10.66 -7.70
C ALA A 416 26.22 10.74 -8.89
N PHE A 417 25.49 11.84 -9.05
CA PHE A 417 24.49 12.06 -10.09
C PHE A 417 25.03 12.86 -11.30
N GLU A 418 26.24 13.39 -11.25
CA GLU A 418 26.80 14.24 -12.30
C GLU A 418 26.82 13.58 -13.69
N PHE A 419 27.11 12.27 -13.73
CA PHE A 419 27.14 11.49 -14.99
C PHE A 419 25.79 11.47 -15.70
N ALA A 420 24.68 11.63 -14.95
CA ALA A 420 23.33 11.56 -15.50
C ALA A 420 22.94 12.82 -16.29
N LEU A 421 23.59 13.97 -16.05
CA LEU A 421 23.30 15.22 -16.74
C LEU A 421 23.37 15.08 -18.26
N PRO A 422 24.52 14.64 -18.87
CA PRO A 422 24.60 14.46 -20.31
C PRO A 422 23.68 13.33 -20.83
N VAL A 423 23.39 12.30 -20.04
CA VAL A 423 22.47 11.21 -20.42
C VAL A 423 21.03 11.71 -20.56
N ILE A 424 20.63 12.63 -19.68
CA ILE A 424 19.30 13.28 -19.68
C ILE A 424 19.23 14.39 -20.73
N GLY A 425 20.38 14.97 -21.14
CA GLY A 425 20.47 16.10 -22.06
C GLY A 425 20.31 17.45 -21.37
N ILE A 426 20.72 17.56 -20.10
CA ILE A 426 20.75 18.80 -19.32
C ILE A 426 22.14 19.14 -18.84
N THR A 427 22.38 20.39 -18.46
CA THR A 427 23.67 20.87 -17.97
C THR A 427 23.73 21.06 -16.46
N ASN A 428 22.57 21.17 -15.82
CA ASN A 428 22.45 21.26 -14.38
C ASN A 428 21.04 20.82 -13.92
N TRP A 429 20.89 20.44 -12.64
CA TRP A 429 19.65 19.93 -12.05
C TRP A 429 18.54 20.99 -11.92
N ALA A 430 18.85 22.30 -11.99
CA ALA A 430 17.83 23.35 -11.96
C ALA A 430 16.94 23.37 -13.22
N GLN A 431 17.34 22.69 -14.29
CA GLN A 431 16.54 22.53 -15.51
C GLN A 431 15.41 21.49 -15.36
N ILE A 432 15.43 20.69 -14.29
CA ILE A 432 14.34 19.76 -13.95
C ILE A 432 13.29 20.53 -13.13
N ARG A 433 12.14 20.76 -13.73
CA ARG A 433 10.98 21.42 -13.10
C ARG A 433 9.85 20.42 -12.90
#